data_1a309b410cbd1991293e5c537a0cabfa
#
_entry.id   1a309b410cbd1991293e5c537a0cabfa
#
_cell.length_a   1.000
_cell.length_b   1.000
_cell.length_c   1.000
_cell.angle_alpha   90.00
_cell.angle_beta   90.00
_cell.angle_gamma   90.00
#
_symmetry.space_group_name_H-M   'P 1'
#
loop_
_entity.id
_entity.type
_entity.pdbx_description
1 polymer ?
#
loop_
_entity_poly.entity_id
_entity_poly.type
_entity_poly.pdbx_seq_one_letter_code
_entity_poly.pdbx_strand_id
1 'polypeptide(L)'
;MIASVLPSPAPQESLDGFLKRLSEVEFWPDVSDFLGSFGLCYGRQLIENAEKVEDTLGLPTGTLRSIAPTAEPSEPAKSWRFERHHSAPVCPECISSGKPHHQSWRHSLVTCCVDHALRLIDQCPMCEQVFLPGRGSYDSCHCGCPLDRLEHIEVGDAEKAVSALIAGQMHPARSCLPPSMAFRTPSDIGEFIYFLASGQVETATGKQGKTPFPRDVDETLSFLVGATDLLCQWPKRFRDEVSQRLQVADPTLSSAPARLGRWYQRLIAFDGQAYNDFRAALGEVVQREFDGAYVGGADAPSELRNWISAAAKLLHIRAERLVDAIAKQHLPGKQYLSGFGHSHTMIHRETITEVAQNRQRFIDKTAARNLLGISRKQYDLFTNSGIFARFIPENLPPLVDGQHDAVELKRFVDDIASNSTALEGQTVALQELNLRFTTDTSG
;
A
#
# COMPACT_ATOMS: atom_id res chain seq x y z
N MET A 1 39.26 39.80 -18.98
CA MET A 1 38.56 38.61 -18.46
C MET A 1 37.24 38.55 -19.12
N ILE A 2 37.04 37.65 -20.07
CA ILE A 2 35.71 37.35 -20.57
C ILE A 2 35.05 36.65 -19.41
N ALA A 3 34.03 37.27 -18.78
CA ALA A 3 33.23 36.60 -17.77
C ALA A 3 32.58 35.39 -18.47
N SER A 4 33.09 34.20 -18.22
CA SER A 4 32.42 32.98 -18.63
C SER A 4 31.06 32.98 -17.94
N VAL A 5 30.01 32.86 -18.71
CA VAL A 5 28.66 32.72 -18.13
C VAL A 5 28.63 31.35 -17.46
N LEU A 6 28.56 31.36 -16.13
CA LEU A 6 28.46 30.13 -15.36
C LEU A 6 27.22 29.33 -15.78
N PRO A 7 27.34 28.03 -15.96
CA PRO A 7 26.19 27.21 -16.31
C PRO A 7 25.20 27.16 -15.15
N SER A 8 23.92 27.16 -15.49
CA SER A 8 22.87 26.77 -14.54
C SER A 8 22.60 25.27 -14.64
N PRO A 9 22.13 24.61 -13.55
CA PRO A 9 21.74 23.22 -13.63
C PRO A 9 20.63 23.00 -14.67
N ALA A 10 20.79 21.98 -15.49
CA ALA A 10 19.76 21.57 -16.43
C ALA A 10 18.63 20.81 -15.68
N PRO A 11 17.40 20.75 -16.25
CA PRO A 11 16.35 19.92 -15.67
C PRO A 11 16.81 18.46 -15.45
N GLN A 12 16.58 17.95 -14.26
CA GLN A 12 16.94 16.59 -13.85
C GLN A 12 18.45 16.25 -13.93
N GLU A 13 19.31 17.24 -13.99
CA GLU A 13 20.74 17.05 -13.91
C GLU A 13 21.18 16.59 -12.51
N SER A 14 22.12 15.66 -12.45
CA SER A 14 22.72 15.23 -11.19
C SER A 14 23.72 16.27 -10.65
N LEU A 15 23.88 16.31 -9.33
CA LEU A 15 24.93 17.12 -8.71
C LEU A 15 26.31 16.79 -9.27
N ASP A 16 26.63 15.50 -9.46
CA ASP A 16 27.89 15.05 -10.04
C ASP A 16 28.08 15.58 -11.47
N GLY A 17 27.07 15.47 -12.33
CA GLY A 17 27.13 15.98 -13.70
C GLY A 17 27.30 17.48 -13.77
N PHE A 18 26.54 18.21 -12.94
CA PHE A 18 26.66 19.68 -12.88
C PHE A 18 28.06 20.13 -12.43
N LEU A 19 28.64 19.49 -11.42
CA LEU A 19 29.99 19.79 -10.94
C LEU A 19 31.05 19.50 -12.01
N LYS A 20 30.88 18.43 -12.80
CA LYS A 20 31.76 18.12 -13.93
C LYS A 20 31.73 19.22 -15.00
N ARG A 21 30.52 19.66 -15.41
CA ARG A 21 30.41 20.79 -16.34
C ARG A 21 30.96 22.09 -15.77
N LEU A 22 30.73 22.33 -14.48
CA LEU A 22 31.24 23.53 -13.82
C LEU A 22 32.77 23.53 -13.74
N SER A 23 33.39 22.39 -13.42
CA SER A 23 34.84 22.25 -13.38
C SER A 23 35.47 22.48 -14.76
N GLU A 24 34.84 22.03 -15.84
CA GLU A 24 35.35 22.26 -17.21
C GLU A 24 35.27 23.76 -17.60
N VAL A 25 34.20 24.45 -17.25
CA VAL A 25 34.06 25.91 -17.48
C VAL A 25 35.12 26.70 -16.72
N GLU A 26 35.51 26.24 -15.53
CA GLU A 26 36.56 26.82 -14.69
C GLU A 26 37.96 26.27 -15.02
N PHE A 27 38.08 25.51 -16.12
CA PHE A 27 39.36 24.95 -16.63
C PHE A 27 40.08 23.98 -15.69
N TRP A 28 39.31 23.27 -14.84
CA TRP A 28 39.85 22.20 -14.02
C TRP A 28 39.79 20.85 -14.74
N PRO A 29 40.87 20.06 -14.73
CA PRO A 29 40.90 18.77 -15.42
C PRO A 29 40.07 17.68 -14.74
N ASP A 30 39.79 17.82 -13.44
CA ASP A 30 39.05 16.86 -12.64
C ASP A 30 38.24 17.58 -11.57
N VAL A 31 37.02 17.08 -11.32
CA VAL A 31 36.10 17.61 -10.29
C VAL A 31 36.71 17.52 -8.88
N SER A 32 37.52 16.50 -8.61
CA SER A 32 38.16 16.36 -7.29
C SER A 32 39.16 17.48 -7.01
N ASP A 33 39.92 17.90 -8.01
CA ASP A 33 40.88 19.01 -7.92
C ASP A 33 40.11 20.34 -7.75
N PHE A 34 39.04 20.50 -8.53
CA PHE A 34 38.17 21.64 -8.41
C PHE A 34 37.60 21.78 -7.00
N LEU A 35 36.95 20.71 -6.45
CA LEU A 35 36.43 20.72 -5.09
C LEU A 35 37.51 20.87 -4.03
N GLY A 36 38.70 20.28 -4.27
CA GLY A 36 39.88 20.40 -3.40
C GLY A 36 40.34 21.84 -3.24
N SER A 37 40.15 22.70 -4.25
CA SER A 37 40.48 24.15 -4.18
C SER A 37 39.63 24.88 -3.11
N PHE A 38 38.45 24.37 -2.79
CA PHE A 38 37.59 24.86 -1.71
C PHE A 38 37.83 24.13 -0.38
N GLY A 39 38.72 23.13 -0.35
CA GLY A 39 38.91 22.25 0.81
C GLY A 39 37.76 21.27 1.01
N LEU A 40 37.04 20.89 -0.05
CA LEU A 40 35.87 20.04 -0.05
C LEU A 40 36.10 18.75 -0.86
N CYS A 41 35.29 17.74 -0.55
CA CYS A 41 35.17 16.51 -1.34
C CYS A 41 33.69 16.31 -1.72
N TYR A 42 33.46 15.55 -2.80
CA TYR A 42 32.12 15.17 -3.17
C TYR A 42 31.45 14.36 -2.04
N GLY A 43 30.22 14.72 -1.69
CA GLY A 43 29.44 14.04 -0.67
C GLY A 43 28.66 14.99 0.25
N ARG A 44 28.30 14.50 1.42
CA ARG A 44 27.45 15.23 2.38
C ARG A 44 28.07 16.56 2.83
N GLN A 45 29.39 16.58 3.02
CA GLN A 45 30.14 17.78 3.42
C GLN A 45 30.04 18.91 2.37
N LEU A 46 30.01 18.56 1.07
CA LEU A 46 29.79 19.53 0.00
C LEU A 46 28.43 20.18 0.10
N ILE A 47 27.39 19.41 0.39
CA ILE A 47 26.01 19.91 0.49
C ILE A 47 25.84 20.80 1.71
N GLU A 48 26.48 20.44 2.84
CA GLU A 48 26.50 21.23 4.06
C GLU A 48 27.20 22.60 3.87
N ASN A 49 28.19 22.66 2.99
CA ASN A 49 28.95 23.86 2.64
C ASN A 49 28.60 24.47 1.29
N ALA A 50 27.45 24.10 0.71
CA ALA A 50 27.04 24.52 -0.64
C ALA A 50 27.06 26.04 -0.81
N GLU A 51 26.59 26.81 0.15
CA GLU A 51 26.55 28.28 0.12
C GLU A 51 27.94 28.89 -0.06
N LYS A 52 28.96 28.34 0.63
CA LYS A 52 30.34 28.83 0.45
C LYS A 52 30.86 28.63 -0.97
N VAL A 53 30.52 27.52 -1.60
CA VAL A 53 30.89 27.25 -3.00
C VAL A 53 30.11 28.15 -3.94
N GLU A 54 28.81 28.30 -3.73
CA GLU A 54 27.93 29.16 -4.50
C GLU A 54 28.40 30.62 -4.46
N ASP A 55 28.68 31.15 -3.26
CA ASP A 55 29.17 32.53 -3.06
C ASP A 55 30.52 32.76 -3.75
N THR A 56 31.46 31.79 -3.61
CA THR A 56 32.80 31.94 -4.19
C THR A 56 32.77 31.91 -5.71
N LEU A 57 31.88 31.12 -6.30
CA LEU A 57 31.72 30.98 -7.75
C LEU A 57 30.72 32.01 -8.32
N GLY A 58 29.97 32.72 -7.50
CA GLY A 58 28.91 33.63 -7.94
C GLY A 58 27.68 32.89 -8.50
N LEU A 59 27.41 31.66 -8.03
CA LEU A 59 26.19 30.94 -8.35
C LEU A 59 25.02 31.48 -7.50
N PRO A 60 23.79 31.40 -8.00
CA PRO A 60 22.60 31.71 -7.20
C PRO A 60 22.53 30.84 -5.96
N THR A 61 22.20 31.42 -4.80
CA THR A 61 22.04 30.68 -3.54
C THR A 61 21.00 29.58 -3.67
N GLY A 62 21.34 28.37 -3.20
CA GLY A 62 20.50 27.20 -3.26
C GLY A 62 20.61 26.36 -4.55
N THR A 63 21.46 26.78 -5.51
CA THR A 63 21.69 26.07 -6.76
C THR A 63 22.10 24.60 -6.52
N LEU A 64 23.16 24.38 -5.73
CA LEU A 64 23.68 23.04 -5.47
C LEU A 64 22.69 22.22 -4.63
N ARG A 65 22.02 22.84 -3.67
CA ARG A 65 21.01 22.16 -2.83
C ARG A 65 19.80 21.70 -3.64
N SER A 66 19.41 22.43 -4.68
CA SER A 66 18.25 22.07 -5.52
C SER A 66 18.42 20.79 -6.31
N ILE A 67 19.67 20.42 -6.62
CA ILE A 67 20.03 19.22 -7.39
C ILE A 67 20.69 18.13 -6.54
N ALA A 68 20.93 18.40 -5.27
CA ALA A 68 21.52 17.44 -4.34
C ALA A 68 20.54 16.38 -3.87
N PRO A 69 20.98 15.17 -3.53
CA PRO A 69 20.19 14.20 -2.82
C PRO A 69 19.77 14.72 -1.43
N THR A 70 18.60 14.31 -0.96
CA THR A 70 18.04 14.73 0.33
C THR A 70 17.68 13.53 1.21
N ALA A 71 17.60 13.77 2.53
CA ALA A 71 17.19 12.73 3.49
C ALA A 71 15.69 12.41 3.39
N GLU A 72 14.87 13.42 3.08
CA GLU A 72 13.43 13.31 2.89
C GLU A 72 13.07 13.81 1.47
N PRO A 73 13.27 12.96 0.44
CA PRO A 73 13.06 13.38 -0.93
C PRO A 73 11.57 13.47 -1.28
N SER A 74 11.19 14.55 -1.96
CA SER A 74 9.90 14.62 -2.65
C SER A 74 9.88 13.78 -3.93
N GLU A 75 11.06 13.51 -4.49
CA GLU A 75 11.30 12.69 -5.69
C GLU A 75 12.19 11.50 -5.33
N PRO A 76 11.81 10.26 -5.70
CA PRO A 76 12.57 9.05 -5.35
C PRO A 76 14.04 9.11 -5.80
N ALA A 77 14.29 9.67 -6.99
CA ALA A 77 15.63 9.80 -7.57
C ALA A 77 16.58 10.71 -6.75
N LYS A 78 16.05 11.53 -5.85
CA LYS A 78 16.84 12.42 -4.96
C LYS A 78 17.11 11.83 -3.59
N SER A 79 16.81 10.55 -3.36
CA SER A 79 17.01 9.94 -2.06
C SER A 79 18.49 9.75 -1.74
N TRP A 80 18.97 10.40 -0.67
CA TRP A 80 20.33 10.18 -0.16
C TRP A 80 20.59 8.72 0.24
N ARG A 81 19.60 8.03 0.75
CA ARG A 81 19.68 6.61 1.13
C ARG A 81 20.02 5.71 -0.05
N PHE A 82 19.50 6.06 -1.23
CA PHE A 82 19.72 5.31 -2.47
C PHE A 82 20.79 5.93 -3.38
N GLU A 83 21.49 6.95 -2.90
CA GLU A 83 22.59 7.53 -3.66
C GLU A 83 23.68 6.49 -3.90
N ARG A 84 24.08 6.35 -5.16
CA ARG A 84 25.14 5.44 -5.59
C ARG A 84 26.50 6.06 -5.27
N HIS A 85 27.17 5.52 -4.24
CA HIS A 85 28.44 6.06 -3.75
C HIS A 85 29.68 5.42 -4.37
N HIS A 86 29.56 4.23 -4.95
CA HIS A 86 30.68 3.45 -5.43
C HIS A 86 30.86 3.52 -6.95
N SER A 87 29.87 4.00 -7.68
CA SER A 87 29.99 4.25 -9.11
C SER A 87 29.15 5.44 -9.56
N ALA A 88 29.49 6.03 -10.71
CA ALA A 88 28.80 7.14 -11.36
C ALA A 88 28.49 6.77 -12.82
N PRO A 89 27.49 5.91 -13.04
CA PRO A 89 27.21 5.39 -14.37
C PRO A 89 26.71 6.49 -15.33
N VAL A 90 26.95 6.27 -16.62
CA VAL A 90 26.58 7.17 -17.70
C VAL A 90 25.82 6.44 -18.80
N CYS A 91 25.03 7.17 -19.56
CA CYS A 91 24.45 6.71 -20.82
C CYS A 91 25.26 7.28 -21.98
N PRO A 92 25.90 6.44 -22.82
CA PRO A 92 26.73 6.93 -23.92
C PRO A 92 25.97 7.79 -24.93
N GLU A 93 24.72 7.46 -25.22
CA GLU A 93 23.88 8.24 -26.16
C GLU A 93 23.48 9.61 -25.59
N CYS A 94 23.27 9.71 -24.26
CA CYS A 94 23.06 11.03 -23.64
C CYS A 94 24.31 11.89 -23.75
N ILE A 95 25.50 11.33 -23.51
CA ILE A 95 26.77 12.05 -23.63
C ILE A 95 27.00 12.49 -25.08
N SER A 96 26.83 11.60 -26.05
CA SER A 96 26.92 11.89 -27.48
C SER A 96 25.98 13.03 -27.91
N SER A 97 24.78 13.07 -27.34
CA SER A 97 23.79 14.12 -27.61
C SER A 97 24.02 15.40 -26.80
N GLY A 98 25.07 15.50 -25.99
CA GLY A 98 25.35 16.66 -25.12
C GLY A 98 24.32 16.86 -24.01
N LYS A 99 23.54 15.82 -23.65
CA LYS A 99 22.59 15.87 -22.54
C LYS A 99 23.30 15.73 -21.19
N PRO A 100 22.85 16.42 -20.16
CA PRO A 100 23.46 16.36 -18.84
C PRO A 100 23.39 14.94 -18.22
N HIS A 101 24.31 14.66 -17.29
CA HIS A 101 24.24 13.44 -16.49
C HIS A 101 22.95 13.46 -15.64
N HIS A 102 22.07 12.52 -15.89
CA HIS A 102 20.75 12.50 -15.29
C HIS A 102 20.78 12.09 -13.82
N GLN A 103 19.99 12.74 -12.99
CA GLN A 103 19.92 12.49 -11.54
C GLN A 103 19.52 11.06 -11.20
N SER A 104 18.62 10.45 -11.96
CA SER A 104 18.20 9.06 -11.72
C SER A 104 19.34 8.04 -11.86
N TRP A 105 20.38 8.34 -12.64
CA TRP A 105 21.54 7.43 -12.76
C TRP A 105 22.30 7.29 -11.45
N ARG A 106 22.17 8.29 -10.57
CA ARG A 106 22.77 8.27 -9.24
C ARG A 106 22.01 7.39 -8.24
N HIS A 107 20.80 6.96 -8.58
CA HIS A 107 20.03 6.05 -7.72
C HIS A 107 20.53 4.62 -7.86
N SER A 108 20.91 3.98 -6.73
CA SER A 108 21.56 2.66 -6.70
C SER A 108 20.72 1.51 -7.28
N LEU A 109 19.42 1.71 -7.49
CA LEU A 109 18.51 0.71 -8.07
C LEU A 109 18.13 1.02 -9.53
N VAL A 110 18.70 2.05 -10.16
CA VAL A 110 18.49 2.36 -11.58
C VAL A 110 19.62 1.74 -12.41
N THR A 111 19.27 1.00 -13.46
CA THR A 111 20.21 0.24 -14.29
C THR A 111 20.29 0.74 -15.73
N CYS A 112 19.28 1.49 -16.19
CA CYS A 112 19.25 1.95 -17.57
C CYS A 112 18.82 3.41 -17.72
N CYS A 113 19.22 3.99 -18.85
CA CYS A 113 18.65 5.24 -19.34
C CYS A 113 17.29 4.94 -19.97
N VAL A 114 16.23 5.52 -19.41
CA VAL A 114 14.87 5.28 -19.87
C VAL A 114 14.63 5.89 -21.26
N ASP A 115 15.20 7.06 -21.54
CA ASP A 115 15.04 7.79 -22.81
C ASP A 115 15.63 7.02 -24.00
N HIS A 116 16.81 6.41 -23.80
CA HIS A 116 17.50 5.73 -24.88
C HIS A 116 17.36 4.20 -24.84
N ALA A 117 16.69 3.65 -23.82
CA ALA A 117 16.58 2.21 -23.60
C ALA A 117 17.95 1.48 -23.58
N LEU A 118 18.96 2.15 -23.03
CA LEU A 118 20.31 1.63 -22.95
C LEU A 118 20.70 1.41 -21.48
N ARG A 119 21.44 0.32 -21.24
CA ARG A 119 22.04 0.06 -19.95
C ARG A 119 23.06 1.14 -19.62
N LEU A 120 23.09 1.56 -18.37
CA LEU A 120 24.10 2.48 -17.87
C LEU A 120 25.44 1.78 -17.75
N ILE A 121 26.52 2.48 -18.10
CA ILE A 121 27.90 1.99 -18.04
C ILE A 121 28.61 2.72 -16.92
N ASP A 122 29.19 1.99 -15.99
CA ASP A 122 29.92 2.55 -14.84
C ASP A 122 31.39 2.13 -14.77
N GLN A 123 31.90 1.42 -15.79
CA GLN A 123 33.29 1.00 -15.90
C GLN A 123 33.87 1.36 -17.28
N CYS A 124 35.09 1.87 -17.30
CA CYS A 124 35.80 2.18 -18.53
C CYS A 124 36.31 0.90 -19.19
N PRO A 125 36.01 0.62 -20.47
CA PRO A 125 36.50 -0.57 -21.15
C PRO A 125 37.99 -0.53 -21.49
N MET A 126 38.59 0.66 -21.44
CA MET A 126 40.03 0.83 -21.79
C MET A 126 40.98 0.64 -20.61
N CYS A 127 40.59 1.16 -19.44
CA CYS A 127 41.42 1.09 -18.23
C CYS A 127 40.79 0.30 -17.08
N GLU A 128 39.61 -0.26 -17.29
CA GLU A 128 38.84 -1.07 -16.33
C GLU A 128 38.55 -0.36 -15.00
N GLN A 129 38.72 0.96 -14.94
CA GLN A 129 38.41 1.73 -13.74
C GLN A 129 36.91 2.08 -13.69
N VAL A 130 36.34 2.00 -12.48
CA VAL A 130 34.99 2.42 -12.22
C VAL A 130 34.89 3.95 -12.26
N PHE A 131 33.87 4.48 -12.90
CA PHE A 131 33.59 5.91 -12.85
C PHE A 131 33.08 6.27 -11.46
N LEU A 132 33.79 7.16 -10.78
CA LEU A 132 33.50 7.54 -9.41
C LEU A 132 32.78 8.89 -9.33
N PRO A 133 31.84 9.06 -8.36
CA PRO A 133 31.24 10.36 -8.10
C PRO A 133 32.28 11.40 -7.70
N GLY A 134 32.13 12.63 -8.23
CA GLY A 134 33.04 13.73 -7.94
C GLY A 134 34.46 13.53 -8.49
N ARG A 135 34.59 12.71 -9.52
CA ARG A 135 35.87 12.48 -10.24
C ARG A 135 35.68 12.42 -11.75
N GLY A 136 36.75 12.68 -12.48
CA GLY A 136 36.79 12.69 -13.94
C GLY A 136 36.16 13.94 -14.55
N SER A 137 36.09 13.98 -15.87
CA SER A 137 35.45 15.03 -16.63
C SER A 137 34.01 14.65 -17.05
N TYR A 138 33.33 15.55 -17.74
CA TYR A 138 31.96 15.35 -18.17
C TYR A 138 31.80 14.27 -19.25
N ASP A 139 32.73 14.25 -20.24
CA ASP A 139 32.66 13.46 -21.47
C ASP A 139 33.71 12.41 -21.64
N SER A 140 34.66 12.32 -20.71
CA SER A 140 35.82 11.40 -20.82
C SER A 140 36.20 10.79 -19.46
N CYS A 141 36.74 9.55 -19.56
CA CYS A 141 37.38 8.89 -18.44
C CYS A 141 38.76 9.54 -18.20
N HIS A 142 39.29 9.42 -16.99
CA HIS A 142 40.65 9.93 -16.66
C HIS A 142 41.78 9.36 -17.54
N CYS A 143 41.58 8.20 -18.19
CA CYS A 143 42.52 7.65 -19.16
C CYS A 143 42.36 8.26 -20.56
N GLY A 144 41.48 9.22 -20.76
CA GLY A 144 41.17 9.85 -22.04
C GLY A 144 40.19 9.07 -22.93
N CYS A 145 39.60 7.96 -22.45
CA CYS A 145 38.59 7.23 -23.19
C CYS A 145 37.31 8.08 -23.27
N PRO A 146 36.80 8.42 -24.48
CA PRO A 146 35.55 9.18 -24.63
C PRO A 146 34.33 8.36 -24.17
N LEU A 147 33.46 8.97 -23.37
CA LEU A 147 32.26 8.30 -22.81
C LEU A 147 31.14 8.13 -23.85
N ASP A 148 31.14 8.90 -24.91
CA ASP A 148 30.19 8.79 -26.04
C ASP A 148 30.47 7.56 -26.94
N ARG A 149 31.66 6.93 -26.78
CA ARG A 149 32.08 5.73 -27.53
C ARG A 149 31.97 4.44 -26.74
N LEU A 150 31.36 4.49 -25.58
CA LEU A 150 31.04 3.29 -24.79
C LEU A 150 30.02 2.40 -25.51
N GLU A 151 30.02 1.12 -25.18
CA GLU A 151 29.12 0.15 -25.77
C GLU A 151 27.65 0.51 -25.52
N HIS A 152 26.81 0.34 -26.54
CA HIS A 152 25.36 0.52 -26.44
C HIS A 152 24.70 -0.83 -26.17
N ILE A 153 24.36 -1.09 -24.90
CA ILE A 153 23.70 -2.32 -24.49
C ILE A 153 22.20 -2.04 -24.35
N GLU A 154 21.42 -2.55 -25.30
CA GLU A 154 19.96 -2.39 -25.25
C GLU A 154 19.34 -3.16 -24.07
N VAL A 155 18.28 -2.59 -23.50
CA VAL A 155 17.54 -3.18 -22.36
C VAL A 155 16.10 -3.51 -22.72
N GLY A 156 15.59 -4.56 -22.09
CA GLY A 156 14.19 -4.98 -22.25
C GLY A 156 13.20 -4.05 -21.53
N ASP A 157 11.91 -4.18 -21.88
CA ASP A 157 10.86 -3.34 -21.32
C ASP A 157 10.70 -3.48 -19.81
N ALA A 158 10.96 -4.65 -19.24
CA ALA A 158 10.87 -4.89 -17.80
C ALA A 158 11.92 -4.08 -17.02
N GLU A 159 13.19 -4.10 -17.45
CA GLU A 159 14.26 -3.31 -16.84
C GLU A 159 13.97 -1.81 -16.96
N LYS A 160 13.53 -1.40 -18.16
CA LYS A 160 13.12 -0.02 -18.44
C LYS A 160 11.96 0.43 -17.56
N ALA A 161 10.93 -0.42 -17.38
CA ALA A 161 9.77 -0.12 -16.55
C ALA A 161 10.15 0.15 -15.09
N VAL A 162 11.02 -0.69 -14.51
CA VAL A 162 11.48 -0.53 -13.13
C VAL A 162 12.34 0.72 -12.98
N SER A 163 13.28 0.97 -13.90
CA SER A 163 14.09 2.19 -13.89
C SER A 163 13.24 3.45 -14.07
N ALA A 164 12.24 3.44 -14.95
CA ALA A 164 11.30 4.55 -15.15
C ALA A 164 10.44 4.79 -13.90
N LEU A 165 10.01 3.73 -13.22
CA LEU A 165 9.25 3.84 -11.98
C LEU A 165 10.07 4.54 -10.90
N ILE A 166 11.32 4.11 -10.67
CA ILE A 166 12.23 4.70 -9.68
C ILE A 166 12.57 6.16 -10.04
N ALA A 167 12.83 6.43 -11.33
CA ALA A 167 13.14 7.78 -11.81
C ALA A 167 11.93 8.74 -11.77
N GLY A 168 10.73 8.24 -11.49
CA GLY A 168 9.51 9.05 -11.55
C GLY A 168 9.08 9.42 -12.98
N GLN A 169 9.68 8.79 -14.00
CA GLN A 169 9.39 9.08 -15.40
C GLN A 169 8.15 8.31 -15.87
N MET A 170 7.22 9.02 -16.52
CA MET A 170 6.07 8.40 -17.17
C MET A 170 6.49 7.84 -18.52
N HIS A 171 6.61 6.53 -18.60
CA HIS A 171 7.06 5.83 -19.80
C HIS A 171 6.11 4.67 -20.18
N PRO A 172 5.84 4.39 -21.47
CA PRO A 172 4.94 3.30 -21.89
C PRO A 172 5.33 1.92 -21.36
N ALA A 173 6.62 1.64 -21.18
CA ALA A 173 7.10 0.38 -20.59
C ALA A 173 6.49 0.09 -19.21
N ARG A 174 6.08 1.12 -18.45
CA ARG A 174 5.43 0.94 -17.14
C ARG A 174 4.07 0.24 -17.20
N SER A 175 3.53 0.01 -18.38
CA SER A 175 2.28 -0.75 -18.56
C SER A 175 2.36 -2.21 -18.09
N CYS A 176 3.56 -2.80 -17.95
CA CYS A 176 3.74 -4.14 -17.38
C CYS A 176 3.70 -4.16 -15.84
N LEU A 177 3.74 -3.00 -15.18
CA LEU A 177 3.71 -2.90 -13.73
C LEU A 177 2.29 -3.07 -13.17
N PRO A 178 2.13 -3.32 -11.85
CA PRO A 178 0.83 -3.31 -11.20
C PRO A 178 0.04 -2.04 -11.51
N PRO A 179 -1.29 -2.10 -11.73
CA PRO A 179 -2.08 -0.94 -12.15
C PRO A 179 -1.94 0.29 -11.24
N SER A 180 -1.82 0.07 -9.93
CA SER A 180 -1.63 1.15 -8.95
C SER A 180 -0.28 1.88 -9.10
N MET A 181 0.72 1.25 -9.73
CA MET A 181 2.08 1.80 -9.95
C MET A 181 2.32 2.25 -11.40
N ALA A 182 1.52 1.78 -12.36
CA ALA A 182 1.70 2.11 -13.77
C ALA A 182 1.66 3.62 -14.03
N PHE A 183 0.80 4.36 -13.30
CA PHE A 183 0.56 5.79 -13.49
C PHE A 183 0.98 6.67 -12.30
N ARG A 184 1.57 6.08 -11.26
CA ARG A 184 1.98 6.81 -10.05
C ARG A 184 3.33 6.32 -9.57
N THR A 185 4.14 7.25 -9.07
CA THR A 185 5.40 6.93 -8.41
C THR A 185 5.30 7.39 -6.96
N PRO A 186 5.21 6.48 -5.99
CA PRO A 186 5.24 6.84 -4.58
C PRO A 186 6.67 7.28 -4.18
N SER A 187 6.77 8.19 -3.22
CA SER A 187 8.06 8.72 -2.75
C SER A 187 8.97 7.65 -2.14
N ASP A 188 8.40 6.60 -1.57
CA ASP A 188 9.08 5.47 -0.94
C ASP A 188 9.30 4.26 -1.87
N ILE A 189 9.15 4.46 -3.20
CA ILE A 189 9.26 3.34 -4.18
C ILE A 189 10.63 2.64 -4.10
N GLY A 190 11.70 3.37 -3.85
CA GLY A 190 13.03 2.79 -3.68
C GLY A 190 13.07 1.78 -2.53
N GLU A 191 12.43 2.11 -1.39
CA GLU A 191 12.30 1.22 -0.23
C GLU A 191 11.49 -0.03 -0.56
N PHE A 192 10.41 0.14 -1.33
CA PHE A 192 9.55 -0.97 -1.72
C PHE A 192 10.25 -1.92 -2.67
N ILE A 193 10.93 -1.41 -3.72
CA ILE A 193 11.69 -2.25 -4.66
C ILE A 193 12.84 -2.94 -3.94
N TYR A 194 13.57 -2.22 -3.08
CA TYR A 194 14.61 -2.82 -2.25
C TYR A 194 14.05 -3.92 -1.33
N PHE A 195 12.87 -3.72 -0.77
CA PHE A 195 12.18 -4.75 0.02
C PHE A 195 11.86 -5.99 -0.82
N LEU A 196 11.29 -5.82 -2.01
CA LEU A 196 10.98 -6.93 -2.91
C LEU A 196 12.25 -7.69 -3.31
N ALA A 197 13.31 -6.99 -3.69
CA ALA A 197 14.58 -7.57 -4.10
C ALA A 197 15.28 -8.30 -2.93
N SER A 198 15.37 -7.67 -1.76
CA SER A 198 15.99 -8.27 -0.57
C SER A 198 15.23 -9.46 -0.01
N GLY A 199 13.93 -9.52 -0.23
CA GLY A 199 13.08 -10.63 0.19
C GLY A 199 13.31 -11.92 -0.59
N GLN A 200 13.98 -11.87 -1.74
CA GLN A 200 14.33 -13.03 -2.56
C GLN A 200 15.66 -13.68 -2.12
N VAL A 201 16.47 -12.97 -1.35
CA VAL A 201 17.77 -13.47 -0.88
C VAL A 201 17.54 -14.29 0.39
N GLU A 202 17.51 -15.61 0.27
CA GLU A 202 17.58 -16.51 1.41
C GLU A 202 18.97 -16.46 2.03
N THR A 203 19.07 -16.02 3.27
CA THR A 203 20.30 -16.20 4.04
C THR A 203 20.36 -17.63 4.54
N ALA A 204 21.42 -18.34 4.22
CA ALA A 204 21.65 -19.75 4.61
C ALA A 204 21.56 -20.04 6.13
N THR A 205 21.42 -19.00 6.95
CA THR A 205 21.37 -19.09 8.42
C THR A 205 20.02 -18.79 9.03
N GLY A 206 18.97 -18.53 8.22
CA GLY A 206 17.64 -18.16 8.74
C GLY A 206 17.59 -16.81 9.47
N LYS A 207 18.73 -16.15 9.70
CA LYS A 207 18.82 -14.79 10.20
C LYS A 207 18.92 -13.85 9.01
N GLN A 208 17.89 -13.05 8.74
CA GLN A 208 18.00 -11.97 7.78
C GLN A 208 19.07 -10.97 8.24
N GLY A 209 20.28 -11.12 7.72
CA GLY A 209 21.31 -10.09 7.79
C GLY A 209 20.87 -8.83 7.04
N LYS A 210 21.51 -7.70 7.28
CA LYS A 210 21.34 -6.53 6.42
C LYS A 210 21.83 -6.89 5.03
N THR A 211 20.96 -6.94 4.05
CA THR A 211 21.34 -7.06 2.65
C THR A 211 22.07 -5.76 2.25
N PRO A 212 23.32 -5.81 1.77
CA PRO A 212 24.02 -4.62 1.33
C PRO A 212 23.33 -4.02 0.09
N PHE A 213 23.50 -2.72 -0.10
CA PHE A 213 23.14 -2.09 -1.36
C PHE A 213 24.12 -2.52 -2.46
N PRO A 214 23.64 -2.70 -3.70
CA PRO A 214 24.51 -2.98 -4.84
C PRO A 214 25.44 -1.79 -5.09
N ARG A 215 26.68 -2.08 -5.50
CA ARG A 215 27.75 -1.09 -5.65
C ARG A 215 27.85 -0.53 -7.07
N ASP A 216 27.55 -1.36 -8.05
CA ASP A 216 27.65 -1.08 -9.47
C ASP A 216 26.38 -1.51 -10.22
N VAL A 217 26.36 -1.31 -11.54
CA VAL A 217 25.18 -1.62 -12.38
C VAL A 217 24.94 -3.13 -12.46
N ASP A 218 25.97 -3.94 -12.55
CA ASP A 218 25.84 -5.40 -12.70
C ASP A 218 25.34 -6.06 -11.40
N GLU A 219 25.88 -5.64 -10.25
CA GLU A 219 25.32 -6.06 -8.95
C GLU A 219 23.86 -5.63 -8.82
N THR A 220 23.50 -4.43 -9.30
CA THR A 220 22.12 -3.95 -9.27
C THR A 220 21.20 -4.81 -10.13
N LEU A 221 21.62 -5.16 -11.35
CA LEU A 221 20.86 -6.05 -12.22
C LEU A 221 20.59 -7.39 -11.55
N SER A 222 21.65 -8.01 -11.02
CA SER A 222 21.52 -9.28 -10.31
C SER A 222 20.61 -9.20 -9.10
N PHE A 223 20.68 -8.11 -8.35
CA PHE A 223 19.85 -7.85 -7.17
C PHE A 223 18.37 -7.66 -7.53
N LEU A 224 18.07 -7.01 -8.66
CA LEU A 224 16.70 -6.65 -9.05
C LEU A 224 15.96 -7.74 -9.82
N VAL A 225 16.60 -8.79 -10.30
CA VAL A 225 15.95 -9.82 -11.15
C VAL A 225 14.63 -10.30 -10.56
N GLY A 226 14.63 -10.76 -9.31
CA GLY A 226 13.41 -11.28 -8.66
C GLY A 226 12.34 -10.21 -8.44
N ALA A 227 12.73 -8.98 -8.09
CA ALA A 227 11.79 -7.88 -7.91
C ALA A 227 11.17 -7.44 -9.25
N THR A 228 11.96 -7.41 -10.31
CA THR A 228 11.50 -7.11 -11.67
C THR A 228 10.48 -8.13 -12.14
N ASP A 229 10.73 -9.42 -11.90
CA ASP A 229 9.79 -10.49 -12.22
C ASP A 229 8.48 -10.36 -11.45
N LEU A 230 8.55 -10.06 -10.14
CA LEU A 230 7.35 -9.84 -9.31
C LEU A 230 6.49 -8.69 -9.81
N LEU A 231 7.11 -7.63 -10.31
CA LEU A 231 6.45 -6.44 -10.81
C LEU A 231 5.89 -6.62 -12.22
N CYS A 232 6.70 -7.11 -13.15
CA CYS A 232 6.35 -7.14 -14.57
C CYS A 232 5.57 -8.38 -14.99
N GLN A 233 5.63 -9.47 -14.22
CA GLN A 233 4.75 -10.64 -14.41
C GLN A 233 3.54 -10.60 -13.45
N TRP A 234 3.09 -9.41 -13.13
CA TRP A 234 1.94 -9.16 -12.27
C TRP A 234 0.63 -9.67 -12.87
N PRO A 235 -0.32 -10.21 -12.08
CA PRO A 235 -0.23 -10.52 -10.64
C PRO A 235 0.28 -11.94 -10.36
N LYS A 236 0.53 -12.73 -11.41
CA LYS A 236 0.81 -14.16 -11.30
C LYS A 236 2.05 -14.42 -10.44
N ARG A 237 3.19 -13.82 -10.81
CA ARG A 237 4.47 -14.09 -10.14
C ARG A 237 4.44 -13.70 -8.66
N PHE A 238 3.75 -12.61 -8.31
CA PHE A 238 3.58 -12.22 -6.91
C PHE A 238 2.71 -13.22 -6.14
N ARG A 239 1.62 -13.71 -6.73
CA ARG A 239 0.77 -14.75 -6.12
C ARG A 239 1.54 -16.04 -5.91
N ASP A 240 2.33 -16.46 -6.89
CA ASP A 240 3.17 -17.67 -6.79
C ASP A 240 4.20 -17.52 -5.64
N GLU A 241 4.80 -16.35 -5.47
CA GLU A 241 5.74 -16.04 -4.40
C GLU A 241 5.06 -16.14 -3.01
N VAL A 242 3.87 -15.57 -2.86
CA VAL A 242 3.10 -15.65 -1.61
C VAL A 242 2.73 -17.11 -1.30
N SER A 243 2.26 -17.84 -2.32
CA SER A 243 1.92 -19.28 -2.21
C SER A 243 3.11 -20.11 -1.76
N GLN A 244 4.26 -19.93 -2.40
CA GLN A 244 5.49 -20.63 -2.04
C GLN A 244 5.90 -20.35 -0.59
N ARG A 245 5.83 -19.09 -0.14
CA ARG A 245 6.14 -18.71 1.25
C ARG A 245 5.21 -19.37 2.26
N LEU A 246 3.92 -19.47 1.95
CA LEU A 246 2.95 -20.17 2.81
C LEU A 246 3.22 -21.67 2.89
N GLN A 247 3.64 -22.29 1.77
CA GLN A 247 3.94 -23.73 1.70
C GLN A 247 5.22 -24.12 2.44
N VAL A 248 6.26 -23.28 2.36
CA VAL A 248 7.55 -23.53 3.03
C VAL A 248 7.51 -23.20 4.53
N ALA A 249 6.55 -22.36 4.95
CA ALA A 249 6.42 -21.95 6.34
C ALA A 249 6.05 -23.11 7.26
N ASP A 250 6.41 -22.99 8.54
CA ASP A 250 6.04 -23.95 9.58
C ASP A 250 4.51 -24.12 9.65
N PRO A 251 3.98 -25.32 9.34
CA PRO A 251 2.54 -25.58 9.34
C PRO A 251 1.91 -25.49 10.74
N THR A 252 2.70 -25.52 11.81
CA THR A 252 2.19 -25.36 13.18
C THR A 252 1.79 -23.93 13.51
N LEU A 253 2.24 -22.95 12.71
CA LEU A 253 1.86 -21.57 12.88
C LEU A 253 0.41 -21.35 12.41
N SER A 254 -0.43 -20.88 13.33
CA SER A 254 -1.88 -20.81 13.20
C SER A 254 -2.38 -19.59 12.40
N SER A 255 -1.51 -18.64 12.03
CA SER A 255 -1.93 -17.44 11.30
C SER A 255 -1.06 -17.17 10.07
N ALA A 256 -1.66 -16.66 8.98
CA ALA A 256 -0.92 -16.27 7.79
C ALA A 256 0.16 -15.21 8.06
N PRO A 257 -0.07 -14.17 8.88
CA PRO A 257 0.98 -13.26 9.31
C PRO A 257 2.16 -13.94 10.02
N ALA A 258 1.90 -14.96 10.85
CA ALA A 258 2.95 -15.70 11.53
C ALA A 258 3.76 -16.55 10.54
N ARG A 259 3.10 -17.24 9.59
CA ARG A 259 3.76 -18.03 8.54
C ARG A 259 4.58 -17.15 7.60
N LEU A 260 4.08 -16.03 7.19
CA LEU A 260 4.78 -15.08 6.30
C LEU A 260 5.82 -14.22 7.05
N GLY A 261 5.73 -14.15 8.37
CA GLY A 261 6.72 -13.53 9.25
C GLY A 261 7.00 -12.06 8.97
N ARG A 262 8.29 -11.68 9.04
CA ARG A 262 8.73 -10.30 8.83
C ARG A 262 8.45 -9.77 7.43
N TRP A 263 8.44 -10.65 6.43
CA TRP A 263 8.10 -10.25 5.06
C TRP A 263 6.70 -9.67 4.99
N TYR A 264 5.72 -10.32 5.62
CA TYR A 264 4.35 -9.82 5.73
C TYR A 264 4.30 -8.44 6.43
N GLN A 265 4.96 -8.32 7.60
CA GLN A 265 4.97 -7.08 8.36
C GLN A 265 5.54 -5.91 7.55
N ARG A 266 6.62 -6.15 6.80
CA ARG A 266 7.22 -5.13 5.93
C ARG A 266 6.33 -4.77 4.75
N LEU A 267 5.69 -5.76 4.10
CA LEU A 267 4.77 -5.51 3.00
C LEU A 267 3.59 -4.64 3.44
N ILE A 268 3.00 -4.96 4.58
CA ILE A 268 1.84 -4.24 5.10
C ILE A 268 2.20 -2.84 5.63
N ALA A 269 3.46 -2.61 6.00
CA ALA A 269 3.94 -1.28 6.40
C ALA A 269 3.93 -0.26 5.26
N PHE A 270 3.91 -0.71 4.00
CA PHE A 270 3.66 0.15 2.84
C PHE A 270 2.15 0.40 2.72
N ASP A 271 1.64 1.46 3.35
CA ASP A 271 0.20 1.74 3.52
C ASP A 271 -0.43 2.60 2.43
N GLY A 272 0.39 3.20 1.55
CA GLY A 272 -0.07 4.05 0.45
C GLY A 272 -0.99 3.34 -0.56
N GLN A 273 -1.80 4.12 -1.29
CA GLN A 273 -2.70 3.60 -2.35
C GLN A 273 -1.98 2.84 -3.46
N ALA A 274 -0.71 3.19 -3.73
CA ALA A 274 0.12 2.53 -4.73
C ALA A 274 0.37 1.04 -4.42
N TYR A 275 0.18 0.62 -3.17
CA TYR A 275 0.43 -0.75 -2.71
C TYR A 275 -0.85 -1.56 -2.49
N ASN A 276 -2.03 -1.00 -2.80
CA ASN A 276 -3.31 -1.69 -2.62
C ASN A 276 -3.39 -2.99 -3.41
N ASP A 277 -2.86 -3.02 -4.64
CA ASP A 277 -2.88 -4.22 -5.48
C ASP A 277 -2.13 -5.37 -4.82
N PHE A 278 -0.99 -5.09 -4.16
CA PHE A 278 -0.21 -6.09 -3.45
C PHE A 278 -0.94 -6.64 -2.22
N ARG A 279 -1.59 -5.77 -1.47
CA ARG A 279 -2.40 -6.18 -0.31
C ARG A 279 -3.61 -7.01 -0.74
N ALA A 280 -4.27 -6.62 -1.82
CA ALA A 280 -5.39 -7.39 -2.39
C ALA A 280 -4.93 -8.77 -2.87
N ALA A 281 -3.86 -8.84 -3.68
CA ALA A 281 -3.32 -10.10 -4.18
C ALA A 281 -2.82 -11.03 -3.06
N LEU A 282 -2.18 -10.47 -2.03
CA LEU A 282 -1.82 -11.21 -0.82
C LEU A 282 -3.06 -11.80 -0.16
N GLY A 283 -4.11 -10.99 0.03
CA GLY A 283 -5.36 -11.41 0.65
C GLY A 283 -6.03 -12.54 -0.12
N GLU A 284 -6.07 -12.48 -1.45
CA GLU A 284 -6.64 -13.52 -2.30
C GLU A 284 -5.92 -14.87 -2.15
N VAL A 285 -4.56 -14.86 -2.16
CA VAL A 285 -3.78 -16.09 -1.97
C VAL A 285 -4.00 -16.67 -0.59
N VAL A 286 -3.94 -15.83 0.45
CA VAL A 286 -4.17 -16.27 1.82
C VAL A 286 -5.58 -16.86 1.99
N GLN A 287 -6.60 -16.23 1.41
CA GLN A 287 -7.97 -16.74 1.47
C GLN A 287 -8.12 -18.10 0.78
N ARG A 288 -7.43 -18.31 -0.33
CA ARG A 288 -7.51 -19.53 -1.13
C ARG A 288 -6.71 -20.70 -0.54
N GLU A 289 -5.52 -20.44 -0.04
CA GLU A 289 -4.52 -21.47 0.25
C GLU A 289 -4.21 -21.65 1.73
N PHE A 290 -4.57 -20.67 2.56
CA PHE A 290 -4.29 -20.77 3.98
C PHE A 290 -5.35 -21.65 4.66
N ASP A 291 -4.93 -22.82 5.11
CA ASP A 291 -5.75 -23.79 5.84
C ASP A 291 -5.84 -23.53 7.36
N GLY A 292 -5.14 -22.51 7.81
CA GLY A 292 -5.08 -22.14 9.22
C GLY A 292 -6.20 -21.21 9.66
N ALA A 293 -6.21 -20.92 10.93
CA ALA A 293 -7.32 -20.32 11.65
C ALA A 293 -7.48 -18.82 11.47
N TYR A 294 -6.49 -18.10 10.97
CA TYR A 294 -6.47 -16.68 11.15
C TYR A 294 -5.84 -15.88 10.01
N VAL A 295 -6.66 -15.12 9.35
CA VAL A 295 -6.26 -14.07 8.42
C VAL A 295 -6.52 -12.74 9.13
N GLY A 296 -5.51 -12.09 9.65
CA GLY A 296 -5.76 -10.89 10.41
C GLY A 296 -4.61 -9.92 10.47
N GLY A 297 -4.95 -8.68 10.43
CA GLY A 297 -4.22 -7.46 10.62
C GLY A 297 -5.14 -6.30 10.25
N ALA A 298 -4.87 -5.09 10.72
CA ALA A 298 -5.65 -3.90 10.42
C ALA A 298 -5.76 -3.64 8.91
N ASP A 299 -4.91 -4.27 8.13
CA ASP A 299 -4.68 -4.05 6.70
C ASP A 299 -5.11 -5.21 5.80
N ALA A 300 -5.79 -6.23 6.34
CA ALA A 300 -6.49 -7.19 5.49
C ALA A 300 -7.51 -6.46 4.61
N PRO A 301 -7.71 -6.85 3.33
CA PRO A 301 -8.74 -6.28 2.48
C PRO A 301 -10.06 -6.18 3.24
N SER A 302 -10.84 -5.11 3.02
CA SER A 302 -12.08 -4.84 3.76
C SER A 302 -13.05 -6.02 3.73
N GLU A 303 -12.93 -6.89 2.75
CA GLU A 303 -13.70 -8.11 2.56
C GLU A 303 -13.31 -9.25 3.51
N LEU A 304 -12.07 -9.24 4.03
CA LEU A 304 -11.56 -10.25 4.98
C LEU A 304 -11.56 -9.78 6.44
N ARG A 305 -11.94 -8.52 6.72
CA ARG A 305 -11.97 -7.92 8.07
C ARG A 305 -13.15 -8.34 8.92
N ASN A 306 -13.68 -9.52 8.75
CA ASN A 306 -14.80 -9.97 9.58
C ASN A 306 -14.32 -10.53 10.91
N TRP A 307 -13.65 -9.67 11.68
CA TRP A 307 -13.31 -9.96 13.06
C TRP A 307 -14.55 -9.94 13.91
N ILE A 308 -14.61 -10.84 14.87
CA ILE A 308 -15.70 -10.87 15.84
C ILE A 308 -15.91 -9.49 16.48
N SER A 309 -14.86 -8.76 16.82
CA SER A 309 -14.97 -7.42 17.39
C SER A 309 -15.52 -6.38 16.40
N ALA A 310 -15.11 -6.45 15.12
CA ALA A 310 -15.62 -5.57 14.08
C ALA A 310 -17.08 -5.94 13.72
N ALA A 311 -17.37 -7.23 13.59
CA ALA A 311 -18.72 -7.74 13.37
C ALA A 311 -19.66 -7.36 14.54
N ALA A 312 -19.19 -7.53 15.78
CA ALA A 312 -19.93 -7.15 16.96
C ALA A 312 -20.26 -5.65 17.01
N LYS A 313 -19.29 -4.79 16.60
CA LYS A 313 -19.54 -3.34 16.46
C LYS A 313 -20.55 -3.02 15.37
N LEU A 314 -20.46 -3.66 14.20
CA LEU A 314 -21.44 -3.47 13.12
C LEU A 314 -22.84 -3.92 13.51
N LEU A 315 -22.94 -4.99 14.28
CA LEU A 315 -24.21 -5.54 14.75
C LEU A 315 -24.74 -4.86 16.04
N HIS A 316 -23.95 -3.94 16.62
CA HIS A 316 -24.25 -3.30 17.92
C HIS A 316 -24.53 -4.31 19.04
N ILE A 317 -23.70 -5.37 19.11
CA ILE A 317 -23.78 -6.41 20.15
C ILE A 317 -22.43 -6.60 20.84
N ARG A 318 -22.43 -7.30 21.97
CA ARG A 318 -21.18 -7.73 22.60
C ARG A 318 -20.55 -8.88 21.82
N ALA A 319 -19.22 -8.87 21.72
CA ALA A 319 -18.46 -9.89 20.99
C ALA A 319 -18.71 -11.31 21.53
N GLU A 320 -18.90 -11.43 22.84
CA GLU A 320 -19.17 -12.72 23.51
C GLU A 320 -20.47 -13.37 23.01
N ARG A 321 -21.52 -12.58 22.72
CA ARG A 321 -22.79 -13.11 22.17
C ARG A 321 -22.59 -13.73 20.79
N LEU A 322 -21.73 -13.11 19.98
CA LEU A 322 -21.43 -13.61 18.64
C LEU A 322 -20.60 -14.91 18.70
N VAL A 323 -19.60 -14.92 19.58
CA VAL A 323 -18.78 -16.11 19.83
C VAL A 323 -19.63 -17.28 20.34
N ASP A 324 -20.52 -17.03 21.28
CA ASP A 324 -21.42 -18.03 21.87
C ASP A 324 -22.41 -18.59 20.83
N ALA A 325 -22.95 -17.74 19.96
CA ALA A 325 -23.85 -18.17 18.88
C ALA A 325 -23.12 -19.09 17.85
N ILE A 326 -21.86 -18.80 17.55
CA ILE A 326 -21.05 -19.65 16.67
C ILE A 326 -20.65 -20.96 17.38
N ALA A 327 -20.27 -20.90 18.66
CA ALA A 327 -19.93 -22.07 19.45
C ALA A 327 -21.12 -23.05 19.58
N LYS A 328 -22.34 -22.52 19.68
CA LYS A 328 -23.59 -23.29 19.73
C LYS A 328 -24.11 -23.71 18.34
N GLN A 329 -23.34 -23.43 17.28
CA GLN A 329 -23.75 -23.71 15.89
C GLN A 329 -25.06 -23.02 15.43
N HIS A 330 -25.46 -21.97 16.11
CA HIS A 330 -26.61 -21.15 15.69
C HIS A 330 -26.29 -20.24 14.51
N LEU A 331 -24.97 -19.96 14.30
CA LEU A 331 -24.47 -19.21 13.16
C LEU A 331 -23.33 -19.97 12.47
N PRO A 332 -23.25 -19.91 11.13
CA PRO A 332 -22.11 -20.44 10.42
C PRO A 332 -20.85 -19.65 10.75
N GLY A 333 -19.87 -20.34 11.28
CA GLY A 333 -18.57 -19.78 11.66
C GLY A 333 -17.63 -20.90 12.12
N LYS A 334 -16.36 -20.56 12.27
CA LYS A 334 -15.35 -21.53 12.77
C LYS A 334 -14.61 -20.96 13.95
N GLN A 335 -14.41 -21.78 14.97
CA GLN A 335 -13.56 -21.45 16.11
C GLN A 335 -12.26 -22.26 16.03
N TYR A 336 -11.17 -21.60 16.37
CA TYR A 336 -9.84 -22.18 16.35
C TYR A 336 -9.08 -21.80 17.62
N LEU A 337 -8.28 -22.73 18.10
CA LEU A 337 -7.35 -22.50 19.19
C LEU A 337 -5.96 -22.22 18.63
N SER A 338 -5.37 -21.08 18.98
CA SER A 338 -3.96 -20.82 18.68
C SER A 338 -3.07 -21.74 19.51
N GLY A 339 -1.83 -21.99 19.06
CA GLY A 339 -0.84 -22.75 19.80
C GLY A 339 -0.51 -22.19 21.19
N PHE A 340 -0.94 -20.95 21.50
CA PHE A 340 -0.83 -20.31 22.82
C PHE A 340 -2.15 -20.36 23.63
N GLY A 341 -3.14 -21.14 23.21
CA GLY A 341 -4.42 -21.29 23.93
C GLY A 341 -5.42 -20.17 23.71
N HIS A 342 -5.16 -19.20 22.84
CA HIS A 342 -6.14 -18.17 22.48
C HIS A 342 -7.14 -18.70 21.46
N SER A 343 -8.44 -18.54 21.74
CA SER A 343 -9.48 -18.90 20.78
C SER A 343 -9.73 -17.74 19.81
N HIS A 344 -9.75 -18.07 18.52
CA HIS A 344 -10.11 -17.13 17.44
C HIS A 344 -11.38 -17.63 16.76
N THR A 345 -12.27 -16.72 16.43
CA THR A 345 -13.54 -17.05 15.79
C THR A 345 -13.66 -16.29 14.48
N MET A 346 -14.03 -16.99 13.41
CA MET A 346 -14.27 -16.43 12.08
C MET A 346 -15.74 -16.55 11.72
N ILE A 347 -16.27 -15.52 11.04
CA ILE A 347 -17.63 -15.45 10.53
C ILE A 347 -17.64 -14.85 9.13
N HIS A 348 -18.47 -15.37 8.23
CA HIS A 348 -18.60 -14.83 6.88
C HIS A 348 -19.34 -13.49 6.86
N ARG A 349 -18.97 -12.60 5.92
CA ARG A 349 -19.60 -11.30 5.75
C ARG A 349 -21.08 -11.40 5.45
N GLU A 350 -21.47 -12.37 4.63
CA GLU A 350 -22.87 -12.65 4.31
C GLU A 350 -23.69 -12.95 5.54
N THR A 351 -23.16 -13.77 6.44
CA THR A 351 -23.78 -14.07 7.75
C THR A 351 -23.98 -12.81 8.61
N ILE A 352 -22.98 -11.92 8.61
CA ILE A 352 -23.09 -10.65 9.35
C ILE A 352 -24.19 -9.78 8.74
N THR A 353 -24.27 -9.71 7.41
CA THR A 353 -25.29 -8.95 6.69
C THR A 353 -26.69 -9.51 6.98
N GLU A 354 -26.85 -10.84 6.95
CA GLU A 354 -28.09 -11.51 7.28
C GLU A 354 -28.52 -11.24 8.73
N VAL A 355 -27.61 -11.38 9.69
CA VAL A 355 -27.90 -11.06 11.10
C VAL A 355 -28.30 -9.59 11.26
N ALA A 356 -27.61 -8.66 10.56
CA ALA A 356 -27.96 -7.25 10.62
C ALA A 356 -29.37 -6.98 10.08
N GLN A 357 -29.76 -7.61 8.98
CA GLN A 357 -31.10 -7.53 8.40
C GLN A 357 -32.16 -8.12 9.35
N ASN A 358 -31.86 -9.28 9.94
CA ASN A 358 -32.78 -9.91 10.90
C ASN A 358 -32.96 -9.05 12.17
N ARG A 359 -31.88 -8.42 12.67
CA ARG A 359 -31.97 -7.50 13.82
C ARG A 359 -32.80 -6.25 13.52
N GLN A 360 -32.80 -5.75 12.29
CA GLN A 360 -33.67 -4.65 11.87
C GLN A 360 -35.11 -5.09 11.68
N ARG A 361 -35.33 -6.33 11.21
CA ARG A 361 -36.64 -6.90 10.95
C ARG A 361 -37.40 -7.29 12.25
N PHE A 362 -36.68 -7.91 13.19
CA PHE A 362 -37.32 -8.36 14.46
C PHE A 362 -37.12 -7.30 15.54
N ILE A 363 -38.22 -6.64 15.90
CA ILE A 363 -38.26 -5.50 16.81
C ILE A 363 -38.81 -5.88 18.18
N ASP A 364 -38.42 -5.13 19.20
CA ASP A 364 -38.89 -5.31 20.57
C ASP A 364 -40.33 -4.77 20.80
N LYS A 365 -40.86 -5.05 21.98
CA LYS A 365 -42.18 -4.61 22.39
C LYS A 365 -42.35 -3.09 22.26
N THR A 366 -41.35 -2.30 22.57
CA THR A 366 -41.44 -0.83 22.54
C THR A 366 -41.52 -0.33 21.11
N ALA A 367 -40.64 -0.83 20.23
CA ALA A 367 -40.66 -0.50 18.82
C ALA A 367 -41.94 -0.99 18.13
N ALA A 368 -42.41 -2.19 18.47
CA ALA A 368 -43.70 -2.71 17.96
C ALA A 368 -44.88 -1.82 18.34
N ARG A 369 -44.92 -1.37 19.58
CA ARG A 369 -45.95 -0.44 20.05
C ARG A 369 -45.92 0.90 19.31
N ASN A 370 -44.74 1.44 19.13
CA ASN A 370 -44.57 2.70 18.40
C ASN A 370 -44.98 2.56 16.93
N LEU A 371 -44.65 1.44 16.29
CA LEU A 371 -45.03 1.16 14.91
C LEU A 371 -46.54 1.03 14.75
N LEU A 372 -47.19 0.39 15.71
CA LEU A 372 -48.65 0.21 15.74
C LEU A 372 -49.42 1.43 16.24
N GLY A 373 -48.72 2.42 16.83
CA GLY A 373 -49.38 3.60 17.41
C GLY A 373 -50.28 3.26 18.59
N ILE A 374 -49.94 2.27 19.45
CA ILE A 374 -50.79 1.77 20.55
C ILE A 374 -50.14 1.92 21.92
N SER A 375 -50.99 2.03 22.96
CA SER A 375 -50.54 2.06 24.34
C SER A 375 -50.08 0.67 24.83
N ARG A 376 -49.40 0.64 25.99
CA ARG A 376 -48.95 -0.62 26.59
C ARG A 376 -50.11 -1.59 26.89
N LYS A 377 -51.22 -1.05 27.38
CA LYS A 377 -52.43 -1.86 27.71
C LYS A 377 -53.05 -2.45 26.46
N GLN A 378 -53.16 -1.65 25.40
CA GLN A 378 -53.68 -2.12 24.10
C GLN A 378 -52.76 -3.20 23.48
N TYR A 379 -51.44 -3.01 23.56
CA TYR A 379 -50.51 -4.00 23.11
C TYR A 379 -50.68 -5.35 23.84
N ASP A 380 -50.75 -5.31 25.17
CA ASP A 380 -50.92 -6.54 25.97
C ASP A 380 -52.27 -7.22 25.64
N LEU A 381 -53.33 -6.46 25.44
CA LEU A 381 -54.64 -6.98 25.02
C LEU A 381 -54.58 -7.63 23.63
N PHE A 382 -54.04 -6.94 22.64
CA PHE A 382 -53.97 -7.43 21.25
C PHE A 382 -53.07 -8.65 21.13
N THR A 383 -51.96 -8.70 21.87
CA THR A 383 -51.10 -9.86 21.91
C THR A 383 -51.78 -11.06 22.54
N ASN A 384 -52.48 -10.86 23.65
CA ASN A 384 -53.24 -11.94 24.34
C ASN A 384 -54.44 -12.43 23.54
N SER A 385 -55.02 -11.57 22.72
CA SER A 385 -56.15 -11.92 21.83
C SER A 385 -55.68 -12.56 20.51
N GLY A 386 -54.37 -12.69 20.28
CA GLY A 386 -53.82 -13.30 19.06
C GLY A 386 -54.01 -12.46 17.80
N ILE A 387 -54.26 -11.14 17.92
CA ILE A 387 -54.46 -10.24 16.77
C ILE A 387 -53.19 -10.15 15.92
N PHE A 388 -52.02 -10.19 16.55
CA PHE A 388 -50.77 -10.32 15.85
C PHE A 388 -49.84 -11.33 16.54
N ALA A 389 -48.99 -11.98 15.72
CA ALA A 389 -48.13 -13.05 16.17
C ALA A 389 -46.97 -12.54 17.03
N ARG A 390 -46.64 -13.29 18.05
CA ARG A 390 -45.41 -13.16 18.82
C ARG A 390 -44.60 -14.41 18.60
N PHE A 391 -43.38 -14.23 18.07
CA PHE A 391 -42.49 -15.37 17.84
C PHE A 391 -41.94 -15.89 19.17
N ILE A 392 -41.99 -17.19 19.34
CA ILE A 392 -41.36 -17.87 20.47
C ILE A 392 -39.82 -17.92 20.25
N PRO A 393 -39.02 -17.92 21.31
CA PRO A 393 -37.55 -17.86 21.21
C PRO A 393 -36.93 -18.91 20.29
N GLU A 394 -37.52 -20.09 20.20
CA GLU A 394 -37.03 -21.20 19.38
C GLU A 394 -37.17 -20.97 17.85
N ASN A 395 -38.10 -20.10 17.47
CA ASN A 395 -38.40 -19.78 16.05
C ASN A 395 -37.79 -18.45 15.60
N LEU A 396 -37.03 -17.77 16.46
CA LEU A 396 -36.40 -16.51 16.14
C LEU A 396 -35.04 -16.73 15.47
N PRO A 397 -34.66 -15.90 14.48
CA PRO A 397 -33.32 -15.89 13.98
C PRO A 397 -32.27 -15.62 15.08
N PRO A 398 -31.08 -16.13 14.97
CA PRO A 398 -30.05 -15.95 15.99
C PRO A 398 -29.70 -14.46 16.18
N LEU A 399 -29.38 -14.09 17.41
CA LEU A 399 -28.88 -12.76 17.80
C LEU A 399 -29.90 -11.60 17.65
N VAL A 400 -31.19 -11.86 17.39
CA VAL A 400 -32.20 -10.82 17.44
C VAL A 400 -32.64 -10.57 18.89
N ASP A 401 -33.09 -9.34 19.18
CA ASP A 401 -33.55 -8.94 20.51
C ASP A 401 -35.08 -8.77 20.56
N GLY A 402 -35.72 -8.67 19.40
CA GLY A 402 -37.14 -8.48 19.25
C GLY A 402 -37.89 -9.79 18.97
N GLN A 403 -39.17 -9.82 19.33
CA GLN A 403 -40.08 -10.96 19.14
C GLN A 403 -41.17 -10.69 18.08
N HIS A 404 -41.14 -9.53 17.42
CA HIS A 404 -42.13 -9.13 16.44
C HIS A 404 -41.50 -8.84 15.10
N ASP A 405 -42.07 -9.41 14.05
CA ASP A 405 -41.66 -9.10 12.68
C ASP A 405 -42.20 -7.74 12.25
N ALA A 406 -41.36 -6.74 12.09
CA ALA A 406 -41.75 -5.39 11.69
C ALA A 406 -42.46 -5.35 10.33
N VAL A 407 -42.10 -6.29 9.41
CA VAL A 407 -42.72 -6.38 8.08
C VAL A 407 -44.16 -6.86 8.20
N GLU A 408 -44.43 -7.86 9.05
CA GLU A 408 -45.78 -8.36 9.30
C GLU A 408 -46.64 -7.31 10.01
N LEU A 409 -46.09 -6.65 11.04
CA LEU A 409 -46.78 -5.58 11.72
C LEU A 409 -47.11 -4.40 10.80
N LYS A 410 -46.19 -4.05 9.89
CA LYS A 410 -46.44 -3.00 8.93
C LYS A 410 -47.55 -3.37 7.93
N ARG A 411 -47.52 -4.62 7.40
CA ARG A 411 -48.60 -5.13 6.56
C ARG A 411 -49.95 -5.06 7.28
N PHE A 412 -49.97 -5.46 8.54
CA PHE A 412 -51.19 -5.37 9.35
C PHE A 412 -51.73 -3.94 9.47
N VAL A 413 -50.83 -2.96 9.67
CA VAL A 413 -51.21 -1.54 9.67
C VAL A 413 -51.72 -1.09 8.30
N ASP A 414 -51.01 -1.47 7.24
CA ASP A 414 -51.36 -1.12 5.85
C ASP A 414 -52.73 -1.76 5.45
N ASP A 415 -53.01 -3.00 5.87
CA ASP A 415 -54.28 -3.68 5.64
C ASP A 415 -55.45 -2.97 6.37
N ILE A 416 -55.23 -2.54 7.61
CA ILE A 416 -56.23 -1.74 8.32
C ILE A 416 -56.46 -0.41 7.60
N ALA A 417 -55.39 0.28 7.21
CA ALA A 417 -55.48 1.57 6.53
C ALA A 417 -56.23 1.45 5.19
N SER A 418 -55.95 0.38 4.43
CA SER A 418 -56.58 0.13 3.12
C SER A 418 -58.06 -0.23 3.22
N ASN A 419 -58.47 -0.87 4.33
CA ASN A 419 -59.85 -1.27 4.57
C ASN A 419 -60.63 -0.24 5.38
N SER A 420 -60.00 0.87 5.80
CA SER A 420 -60.67 1.95 6.54
C SER A 420 -61.23 3.00 5.58
N THR A 421 -62.45 3.49 5.86
CA THR A 421 -63.04 4.65 5.20
C THR A 421 -62.74 5.90 5.99
N ALA A 422 -62.36 6.99 5.32
CA ALA A 422 -62.16 8.27 5.98
C ALA A 422 -63.50 8.74 6.61
N LEU A 423 -63.49 8.91 7.91
CA LEU A 423 -64.64 9.50 8.64
C LEU A 423 -64.46 11.01 8.69
N GLU A 424 -65.49 11.76 8.26
CA GLU A 424 -65.57 13.20 8.48
C GLU A 424 -65.86 13.43 9.97
N GLY A 425 -64.95 14.06 10.71
CA GLY A 425 -65.14 14.40 12.12
C GLY A 425 -63.77 14.51 12.87
N GLN A 426 -63.87 14.82 14.18
CA GLN A 426 -62.72 14.81 15.08
C GLN A 426 -62.24 13.36 15.28
N THR A 427 -61.06 13.08 14.91
CA THR A 427 -60.37 11.77 15.11
C THR A 427 -59.48 11.84 16.35
N VAL A 428 -59.41 10.79 17.12
CA VAL A 428 -58.62 10.62 18.32
C VAL A 428 -57.60 9.51 18.01
N ALA A 429 -56.31 9.73 18.35
CA ALA A 429 -55.33 8.70 18.18
C ALA A 429 -55.67 7.44 18.98
N LEU A 430 -55.45 6.25 18.39
CA LEU A 430 -55.81 4.97 19.02
C LEU A 430 -55.17 4.82 20.42
N GLN A 431 -53.95 5.34 20.63
CA GLN A 431 -53.27 5.32 21.93
C GLN A 431 -53.95 6.21 23.00
N GLU A 432 -54.74 7.19 22.60
CA GLU A 432 -55.48 8.07 23.51
C GLU A 432 -56.83 7.46 23.96
N LEU A 433 -57.27 6.40 23.27
CA LEU A 433 -58.45 5.66 23.66
C LEU A 433 -58.27 5.07 25.06
N ASN A 434 -59.12 5.53 26.02
CA ASN A 434 -59.11 5.03 27.38
C ASN A 434 -59.78 3.67 27.46
N LEU A 435 -59.06 2.58 27.55
CA LEU A 435 -59.57 1.21 27.65
C LEU A 435 -60.48 0.98 28.89
N ARG A 436 -60.57 1.94 29.80
CA ARG A 436 -61.52 1.83 30.92
C ARG A 436 -63.02 1.76 30.48
N PHE A 437 -63.30 2.29 29.29
CA PHE A 437 -64.64 2.23 28.72
C PHE A 437 -64.89 0.99 27.85
N THR A 438 -63.85 0.21 27.55
CA THR A 438 -64.00 -1.01 26.76
C THR A 438 -63.93 -2.28 27.58
N THR A 439 -63.81 -2.17 28.92
CA THR A 439 -63.81 -3.31 29.85
C THR A 439 -65.15 -3.48 30.56
N ASP A 440 -66.20 -2.98 29.98
CA ASP A 440 -67.52 -3.38 30.45
C ASP A 440 -67.74 -4.83 30.02
N THR A 441 -67.70 -5.71 31.00
CA THR A 441 -67.77 -7.17 30.89
C THR A 441 -69.18 -7.68 30.70
N SER A 442 -70.06 -6.89 30.14
CA SER A 442 -71.40 -7.28 29.80
C SER A 442 -71.59 -7.34 28.29
N GLY A 443 -71.03 -8.38 27.67
CA GLY A 443 -71.18 -8.67 26.26
C GLY A 443 -70.41 -9.91 25.89
#